data_52bd22eb685a00aa751bf4d34e556b48
#
_entry.id   52bd22eb685a00aa751bf4d34e556b48
#
_cell.length_a   1.000
_cell.length_b   1.000
_cell.length_c   1.000
_cell.angle_alpha   90.00
_cell.angle_beta   90.00
_cell.angle_gamma   90.00
#
_symmetry.space_group_name_H-M   'P 1'
#
loop_
_entity.id
_entity.type
_entity.pdbx_description
1 polymer ?
#
loop_
_entity_poly.entity_id
_entity_poly.type
_entity_poly.pdbx_seq_one_letter_code
_entity_poly.pdbx_strand_id
1 'polypeptide(L)'
;FKEYMISTGSMHDRGIKYVDYLQNSSFPYTLELEGKSDEIRSYLEGLYSTIVVKDIINHSKISEPMMLKSILKFIFDNIGNPLSSKKIADTMTFSGRRIDTRTVEKYLEALTESYIIYQAKRYNIKGKQYLKTLEKYYVVDIGLRLMLLGSKQIDAGRILENIVYLELLRRGYDVYVGKVDEFEVDFVAQNGKGTTYFQVALSVRDEKTLERELRSLRAIKD
;
A
#
# COMPACT_ATOMS: atom_id res chain seq x y z
N PHE A 1 1.48 12.11 -4.60
CA PHE A 1 0.47 13.18 -4.72
C PHE A 1 1.08 14.56 -4.97
N LYS A 2 2.17 14.94 -4.27
CA LYS A 2 2.84 16.23 -4.50
C LYS A 2 3.29 16.43 -5.95
N GLU A 3 3.88 15.44 -6.56
CA GLU A 3 4.32 15.47 -7.96
C GLU A 3 3.13 15.61 -8.92
N TYR A 4 2.04 14.87 -8.64
CA TYR A 4 0.77 15.03 -9.37
C TYR A 4 0.22 16.43 -9.29
N MET A 5 0.24 17.07 -8.11
CA MET A 5 -0.18 18.47 -7.93
C MET A 5 0.67 19.44 -8.73
N ILE A 6 1.98 19.24 -8.76
CA ILE A 6 2.92 20.07 -9.51
C ILE A 6 2.67 19.94 -11.02
N SER A 7 2.52 18.72 -11.53
CA SER A 7 2.32 18.46 -12.97
C SER A 7 0.97 18.98 -13.49
N THR A 8 -0.06 19.00 -12.63
CA THR A 8 -1.38 19.54 -13.01
C THR A 8 -1.51 21.08 -12.85
N GLY A 9 -0.43 21.76 -12.45
CA GLY A 9 -0.35 23.22 -12.42
C GLY A 9 -1.23 23.94 -11.39
N SER A 10 -1.93 23.20 -10.51
CA SER A 10 -2.86 23.78 -9.54
C SER A 10 -2.50 23.40 -8.11
N MET A 11 -2.12 24.39 -7.32
CA MET A 11 -1.91 24.24 -5.86
C MET A 11 -3.15 24.59 -5.03
N HIS A 12 -4.21 25.11 -5.68
CA HIS A 12 -5.35 25.69 -4.95
C HIS A 12 -6.49 24.69 -4.71
N ASP A 13 -6.76 23.77 -5.62
CA ASP A 13 -7.90 22.84 -5.54
C ASP A 13 -7.50 21.44 -5.04
N ARG A 14 -6.85 21.39 -3.89
CA ARG A 14 -6.29 20.11 -3.34
C ARG A 14 -7.32 19.01 -3.21
N GLY A 15 -8.56 19.33 -2.83
CA GLY A 15 -9.63 18.35 -2.66
C GLY A 15 -10.05 17.71 -3.99
N ILE A 16 -10.28 18.49 -5.01
CA ILE A 16 -10.63 18.03 -6.35
C ILE A 16 -9.47 17.20 -6.92
N LYS A 17 -8.26 17.74 -6.87
CA LYS A 17 -7.06 17.03 -7.35
C LYS A 17 -6.77 15.73 -6.59
N TYR A 18 -7.15 15.65 -5.32
CA TYR A 18 -7.04 14.40 -4.57
C TYR A 18 -8.01 13.35 -5.10
N VAL A 19 -9.25 13.73 -5.39
CA VAL A 19 -10.24 12.83 -6.00
C VAL A 19 -9.78 12.37 -7.39
N ASP A 20 -9.31 13.30 -8.23
CA ASP A 20 -8.76 12.99 -9.54
C ASP A 20 -7.57 12.02 -9.46
N TYR A 21 -6.64 12.29 -8.53
CA TYR A 21 -5.50 11.43 -8.27
C TYR A 21 -5.90 10.00 -7.89
N LEU A 22 -6.94 9.86 -7.06
CA LEU A 22 -7.46 8.54 -6.67
C LEU A 22 -8.10 7.80 -7.83
N GLN A 23 -8.85 8.52 -8.67
CA GLN A 23 -9.62 7.92 -9.76
C GLN A 23 -8.77 7.64 -11.01
N ASN A 24 -7.87 8.54 -11.33
CA ASN A 24 -7.15 8.55 -12.61
C ASN A 24 -5.73 7.97 -12.52
N SER A 25 -5.34 7.44 -11.35
CA SER A 25 -3.98 6.94 -11.16
C SER A 25 -2.91 8.04 -11.00
N SER A 26 -1.74 7.64 -10.52
CA SER A 26 -0.56 8.52 -10.37
C SER A 26 0.53 8.28 -11.42
N PHE A 27 0.30 7.34 -12.34
CA PHE A 27 1.25 7.11 -13.41
C PHE A 27 1.30 8.31 -14.37
N PRO A 28 2.51 8.83 -14.71
CA PRO A 28 2.63 10.09 -15.45
C PRO A 28 1.84 10.14 -16.76
N TYR A 29 1.80 9.05 -17.52
CA TYR A 29 1.08 9.00 -18.79
C TYR A 29 -0.43 9.22 -18.66
N THR A 30 -1.03 8.92 -17.50
CA THR A 30 -2.47 9.16 -17.30
C THR A 30 -2.83 10.65 -17.33
N LEU A 31 -1.87 11.54 -17.07
CA LEU A 31 -2.06 12.99 -17.20
C LEU A 31 -2.25 13.43 -18.66
N GLU A 32 -1.59 12.76 -19.59
CA GLU A 32 -1.70 13.04 -21.03
C GLU A 32 -3.05 12.58 -21.59
N LEU A 33 -3.74 11.68 -20.90
CA LEU A 33 -5.06 11.16 -21.29
C LEU A 33 -6.22 12.09 -20.87
N GLU A 34 -5.93 13.23 -20.24
CA GLU A 34 -6.88 14.32 -19.95
C GLU A 34 -8.19 13.87 -19.29
N GLY A 35 -8.14 12.87 -18.38
CA GLY A 35 -9.31 12.37 -17.67
C GLY A 35 -10.24 11.46 -18.49
N LYS A 36 -9.83 11.00 -19.67
CA LYS A 36 -10.58 10.02 -20.49
C LYS A 36 -10.56 8.65 -19.82
N SER A 37 -11.56 8.36 -19.03
CA SER A 37 -11.61 7.21 -18.12
C SER A 37 -11.39 5.86 -18.84
N ASP A 38 -11.92 5.68 -20.05
CA ASP A 38 -11.76 4.42 -20.80
C ASP A 38 -10.32 4.24 -21.31
N GLU A 39 -9.67 5.32 -21.74
CA GLU A 39 -8.28 5.30 -22.19
C GLU A 39 -7.34 5.05 -20.99
N ILE A 40 -7.59 5.69 -19.87
CA ILE A 40 -6.86 5.46 -18.62
C ILE A 40 -7.02 4.01 -18.18
N ARG A 41 -8.23 3.47 -18.18
CA ARG A 41 -8.49 2.08 -17.85
C ARG A 41 -7.73 1.12 -18.77
N SER A 42 -7.79 1.33 -20.07
CA SER A 42 -7.08 0.49 -21.06
C SER A 42 -5.57 0.54 -20.86
N TYR A 43 -5.02 1.73 -20.54
CA TYR A 43 -3.61 1.90 -20.22
C TYR A 43 -3.23 1.11 -18.95
N LEU A 44 -4.01 1.22 -17.88
CA LEU A 44 -3.75 0.51 -16.63
C LEU A 44 -3.87 -1.01 -16.78
N GLU A 45 -4.82 -1.50 -17.58
CA GLU A 45 -4.95 -2.93 -17.92
C GLU A 45 -3.72 -3.42 -18.72
N GLY A 46 -3.23 -2.64 -19.66
CA GLY A 46 -2.01 -2.92 -20.41
C GLY A 46 -0.76 -2.94 -19.51
N LEU A 47 -0.63 -1.95 -18.63
CA LEU A 47 0.46 -1.86 -17.66
C LEU A 47 0.44 -3.06 -16.70
N TYR A 48 -0.70 -3.37 -16.12
CA TYR A 48 -0.89 -4.53 -15.26
C TYR A 48 -0.51 -5.83 -15.96
N SER A 49 -0.98 -6.02 -17.20
CA SER A 49 -0.67 -7.21 -18.00
C SER A 49 0.83 -7.32 -18.27
N THR A 50 1.49 -6.20 -18.57
CA THR A 50 2.94 -6.19 -18.82
C THR A 50 3.72 -6.53 -17.56
N ILE A 51 3.47 -5.85 -16.45
CA ILE A 51 4.20 -6.08 -15.18
C ILE A 51 3.89 -7.49 -14.65
N VAL A 52 2.62 -7.85 -14.51
CA VAL A 52 2.24 -9.12 -13.83
C VAL A 52 2.45 -10.33 -14.75
N VAL A 53 2.04 -10.23 -16.01
CA VAL A 53 2.07 -11.40 -16.90
C VAL A 53 3.44 -11.59 -17.54
N LYS A 54 4.05 -10.52 -18.08
CA LYS A 54 5.33 -10.66 -18.78
C LYS A 54 6.50 -10.67 -17.80
N ASP A 55 6.58 -9.67 -16.93
CA ASP A 55 7.78 -9.50 -16.12
C ASP A 55 7.82 -10.47 -14.93
N ILE A 56 6.80 -10.45 -14.06
CA ILE A 56 6.83 -11.26 -12.83
C ILE A 56 6.76 -12.75 -13.14
N ILE A 57 5.77 -13.18 -13.97
CA ILE A 57 5.56 -14.60 -14.26
C ILE A 57 6.77 -15.20 -14.96
N ASN A 58 7.32 -14.51 -15.97
CA ASN A 58 8.45 -15.04 -16.72
C ASN A 58 9.76 -14.95 -15.94
N HIS A 59 10.03 -13.84 -15.25
CA HIS A 59 11.29 -13.62 -14.54
C HIS A 59 11.41 -14.50 -13.30
N SER A 60 10.34 -14.58 -12.50
CA SER A 60 10.32 -15.36 -11.26
C SER A 60 9.91 -16.82 -11.46
N LYS A 61 9.73 -17.26 -12.72
CA LYS A 61 9.32 -18.65 -13.08
C LYS A 61 8.11 -19.10 -12.25
N ILE A 62 7.07 -18.28 -12.26
CA ILE A 62 5.83 -18.57 -11.53
C ILE A 62 5.08 -19.71 -12.23
N SER A 63 4.89 -20.82 -11.54
CA SER A 63 4.22 -22.00 -12.08
C SER A 63 2.70 -21.83 -12.21
N GLU A 64 2.10 -21.03 -11.34
CA GLU A 64 0.65 -20.85 -11.27
C GLU A 64 0.26 -19.36 -11.40
N PRO A 65 0.18 -18.82 -12.64
CA PRO A 65 -0.16 -17.41 -12.87
C PRO A 65 -1.49 -16.95 -12.26
N MET A 66 -2.50 -17.84 -12.26
CA MET A 66 -3.82 -17.53 -11.70
C MET A 66 -3.78 -17.40 -10.17
N MET A 67 -2.92 -18.16 -9.51
CA MET A 67 -2.70 -18.06 -8.07
C MET A 67 -2.03 -16.72 -7.73
N LEU A 68 -0.98 -16.34 -8.46
CA LEU A 68 -0.31 -15.04 -8.29
C LEU A 68 -1.30 -13.88 -8.42
N LYS A 69 -2.14 -13.90 -9.47
CA LYS A 69 -3.18 -12.88 -9.66
C LYS A 69 -4.19 -12.83 -8.50
N SER A 70 -4.53 -13.98 -7.94
CA SER A 70 -5.46 -14.06 -6.79
C SER A 70 -4.83 -13.49 -5.52
N ILE A 71 -3.56 -13.81 -5.26
CA ILE A 71 -2.80 -13.26 -4.14
C ILE A 71 -2.65 -11.74 -4.29
N LEU A 72 -2.29 -11.26 -5.48
CA LEU A 72 -2.18 -9.83 -5.75
C LEU A 72 -3.51 -9.10 -5.50
N LYS A 73 -4.61 -9.65 -6.02
CA LYS A 73 -5.94 -9.09 -5.80
C LYS A 73 -6.31 -9.06 -4.32
N PHE A 74 -5.97 -10.12 -3.57
CA PHE A 74 -6.19 -10.19 -2.12
C PHE A 74 -5.38 -9.12 -1.38
N ILE A 75 -4.10 -8.89 -1.76
CA ILE A 75 -3.27 -7.85 -1.16
C ILE A 75 -3.85 -6.47 -1.45
N PHE A 76 -4.26 -6.21 -2.68
CA PHE A 76 -4.87 -4.94 -3.08
C PHE A 76 -6.15 -4.64 -2.30
N ASP A 77 -6.95 -5.67 -1.99
CA ASP A 77 -8.15 -5.53 -1.16
C ASP A 77 -7.82 -5.29 0.32
N ASN A 78 -6.67 -5.77 0.78
CA ASN A 78 -6.24 -5.73 2.17
C ASN A 78 -5.07 -4.77 2.44
N ILE A 79 -4.92 -3.70 1.66
CA ILE A 79 -3.87 -2.69 1.88
C ILE A 79 -3.93 -2.15 3.32
N GLY A 80 -2.77 -1.94 3.93
CA GLY A 80 -2.68 -1.42 5.31
C GLY A 80 -3.14 -2.40 6.41
N ASN A 81 -3.65 -3.58 6.06
CA ASN A 81 -3.96 -4.62 7.06
C ASN A 81 -2.71 -5.42 7.43
N PRO A 82 -2.55 -5.79 8.70
CA PRO A 82 -1.55 -6.76 9.10
C PRO A 82 -1.80 -8.13 8.45
N LEU A 83 -0.86 -8.61 7.68
CA LEU A 83 -0.92 -9.88 6.96
C LEU A 83 0.28 -10.75 7.29
N SER A 84 0.09 -12.07 7.22
CA SER A 84 1.16 -13.06 7.22
C SER A 84 1.01 -13.98 6.02
N SER A 85 2.12 -14.54 5.55
CA SER A 85 2.12 -15.54 4.45
C SER A 85 1.20 -16.71 4.76
N LYS A 86 1.13 -17.12 6.05
CA LYS A 86 0.21 -18.17 6.51
C LYS A 86 -1.26 -17.75 6.33
N LYS A 87 -1.66 -16.54 6.76
CA LYS A 87 -3.03 -16.05 6.59
C LYS A 87 -3.44 -15.98 5.12
N ILE A 88 -2.51 -15.59 4.25
CA ILE A 88 -2.75 -15.55 2.80
C ILE A 88 -2.95 -16.99 2.28
N ALA A 89 -2.07 -17.93 2.65
CA ALA A 89 -2.18 -19.34 2.23
C ALA A 89 -3.50 -19.96 2.69
N ASP A 90 -3.89 -19.75 3.94
CA ASP A 90 -5.14 -20.25 4.52
C ASP A 90 -6.35 -19.66 3.76
N THR A 91 -6.34 -18.37 3.44
CA THR A 91 -7.42 -17.71 2.70
C THR A 91 -7.54 -18.25 1.27
N MET A 92 -6.42 -18.43 0.56
CA MET A 92 -6.42 -19.00 -0.80
C MET A 92 -6.93 -20.43 -0.78
N THR A 93 -6.49 -21.24 0.19
CA THR A 93 -6.92 -22.65 0.36
C THR A 93 -8.41 -22.72 0.67
N PHE A 94 -8.92 -21.86 1.55
CA PHE A 94 -10.37 -21.78 1.84
C PHE A 94 -11.20 -21.39 0.60
N SER A 95 -10.64 -20.56 -0.28
CA SER A 95 -11.24 -20.20 -1.58
C SER A 95 -11.11 -21.29 -2.66
N GLY A 96 -10.72 -22.52 -2.29
CA GLY A 96 -10.59 -23.65 -3.19
C GLY A 96 -9.26 -23.72 -3.96
N ARG A 97 -8.28 -22.87 -3.62
CA ARG A 97 -6.96 -22.82 -4.27
C ARG A 97 -5.86 -23.18 -3.27
N ARG A 98 -5.56 -24.43 -3.18
CA ARG A 98 -4.53 -24.93 -2.24
C ARG A 98 -3.15 -24.38 -2.59
N ILE A 99 -2.50 -23.77 -1.60
CA ILE A 99 -1.14 -23.23 -1.70
C ILE A 99 -0.45 -23.35 -0.33
N ASP A 100 0.83 -23.59 -0.33
CA ASP A 100 1.64 -23.60 0.89
C ASP A 100 2.24 -22.20 1.17
N THR A 101 2.61 -21.98 2.43
CA THR A 101 3.14 -20.70 2.91
C THR A 101 4.43 -20.30 2.19
N ARG A 102 5.32 -21.26 1.88
CA ARG A 102 6.60 -20.97 1.21
C ARG A 102 6.39 -20.47 -0.22
N THR A 103 5.41 -21.02 -0.91
CA THR A 103 5.03 -20.57 -2.26
C THR A 103 4.42 -19.15 -2.20
N VAL A 104 3.61 -18.86 -1.17
CA VAL A 104 3.12 -17.49 -0.93
C VAL A 104 4.28 -16.50 -0.72
N GLU A 105 5.26 -16.86 0.11
CA GLU A 105 6.46 -16.03 0.34
C GLU A 105 7.20 -15.72 -0.95
N LYS A 106 7.43 -16.73 -1.79
CA LYS A 106 8.05 -16.55 -3.12
C LYS A 106 7.24 -15.59 -3.99
N TYR A 107 5.91 -15.66 -3.94
CA TYR A 107 5.06 -14.77 -4.75
C TYR A 107 5.07 -13.34 -4.20
N LEU A 108 5.07 -13.17 -2.87
CA LEU A 108 5.21 -11.86 -2.23
C LEU A 108 6.55 -11.20 -2.57
N GLU A 109 7.64 -11.96 -2.55
CA GLU A 109 8.97 -11.51 -2.94
C GLU A 109 8.96 -11.00 -4.39
N ALA A 110 8.47 -11.81 -5.33
CA ALA A 110 8.38 -11.42 -6.74
C ALA A 110 7.53 -10.16 -6.98
N LEU A 111 6.39 -10.03 -6.27
CA LEU A 111 5.53 -8.86 -6.33
C LEU A 111 6.20 -7.61 -5.74
N THR A 112 7.01 -7.77 -4.68
CA THR A 112 7.73 -6.67 -4.05
C THR A 112 8.92 -6.23 -4.91
N GLU A 113 9.67 -7.16 -5.48
CA GLU A 113 10.79 -6.88 -6.39
C GLU A 113 10.33 -6.14 -7.66
N SER A 114 9.12 -6.39 -8.12
CA SER A 114 8.53 -5.67 -9.26
C SER A 114 7.96 -4.30 -8.91
N TYR A 115 8.03 -3.88 -7.65
CA TYR A 115 7.46 -2.63 -7.13
C TYR A 115 5.94 -2.47 -7.33
N ILE A 116 5.19 -3.53 -7.63
CA ILE A 116 3.74 -3.45 -7.72
C ILE A 116 3.09 -3.39 -6.34
N ILE A 117 3.77 -3.96 -5.34
CA ILE A 117 3.47 -3.80 -3.92
C ILE A 117 4.73 -3.41 -3.14
N TYR A 118 4.52 -2.80 -2.01
CA TYR A 118 5.56 -2.46 -1.02
C TYR A 118 5.27 -3.16 0.29
N GLN A 119 6.30 -3.73 0.90
CA GLN A 119 6.22 -4.39 2.19
C GLN A 119 6.72 -3.45 3.29
N ALA A 120 5.87 -3.12 4.26
CA ALA A 120 6.26 -2.42 5.47
C ALA A 120 6.43 -3.42 6.60
N LYS A 121 7.68 -3.65 7.00
CA LYS A 121 8.04 -4.54 8.11
C LYS A 121 7.60 -3.92 9.43
N ARG A 122 7.33 -4.75 10.43
CA ARG A 122 7.02 -4.27 11.78
C ARG A 122 8.29 -3.97 12.57
N TYR A 123 8.23 -2.90 13.34
CA TYR A 123 9.31 -2.43 14.19
C TYR A 123 8.82 -2.24 15.63
N ASN A 124 9.45 -2.93 16.58
CA ASN A 124 9.19 -2.74 18.00
C ASN A 124 9.94 -1.49 18.45
N ILE A 125 9.21 -0.43 18.78
CA ILE A 125 9.76 0.87 19.13
C ILE A 125 10.60 0.80 20.41
N LYS A 126 10.09 0.13 21.47
CA LYS A 126 10.81 -0.03 22.74
C LYS A 126 12.01 -0.96 22.64
N GLY A 127 11.82 -2.09 21.95
CA GLY A 127 12.89 -3.09 21.79
C GLY A 127 13.90 -2.74 20.70
N LYS A 128 13.66 -1.68 19.93
CA LYS A 128 14.48 -1.25 18.78
C LYS A 128 14.86 -2.40 17.84
N GLN A 129 13.89 -3.27 17.55
CA GLN A 129 14.12 -4.48 16.73
C GLN A 129 13.00 -4.73 15.73
N TYR A 130 13.35 -5.34 14.61
CA TYR A 130 12.37 -5.77 13.62
C TYR A 130 11.62 -7.01 14.09
N LEU A 131 10.30 -7.03 13.83
CA LEU A 131 9.45 -8.17 14.10
C LEU A 131 9.22 -8.95 12.79
N LYS A 132 9.29 -10.27 12.87
CA LYS A 132 9.23 -11.16 11.69
C LYS A 132 7.81 -11.48 11.19
N THR A 133 6.77 -10.92 11.79
CA THR A 133 5.39 -11.31 11.49
C THR A 133 4.43 -10.12 11.44
N LEU A 134 3.33 -10.30 10.72
CA LEU A 134 2.24 -9.33 10.60
C LEU A 134 2.69 -8.01 9.94
N GLU A 135 3.31 -8.14 8.79
CA GLU A 135 3.70 -7.01 7.95
C GLU A 135 2.47 -6.39 7.29
N LYS A 136 2.57 -5.12 6.90
CA LYS A 136 1.56 -4.48 6.06
C LYS A 136 2.06 -4.37 4.62
N TYR A 137 1.12 -4.42 3.69
CA TYR A 137 1.42 -4.24 2.27
C TYR A 137 0.69 -3.01 1.74
N TYR A 138 1.39 -2.24 0.93
CA TYR A 138 0.87 -1.06 0.25
C TYR A 138 1.04 -1.23 -1.25
N VAL A 139 0.15 -0.63 -2.03
CA VAL A 139 0.18 -0.73 -3.49
C VAL A 139 0.85 0.49 -4.09
N VAL A 140 1.50 0.29 -5.24
CA VAL A 140 2.20 1.35 -5.97
C VAL A 140 1.25 2.47 -6.39
N ASP A 141 0.00 2.13 -6.72
CA ASP A 141 -0.95 3.09 -7.29
C ASP A 141 -2.41 2.74 -6.93
N ILE A 142 -3.16 3.75 -6.52
CA ILE A 142 -4.57 3.59 -6.13
C ILE A 142 -5.49 3.44 -7.34
N GLY A 143 -5.19 4.11 -8.46
CA GLY A 143 -5.95 3.93 -9.71
C GLY A 143 -5.85 2.50 -10.23
N LEU A 144 -4.67 1.89 -10.16
CA LEU A 144 -4.47 0.49 -10.49
C LEU A 144 -5.29 -0.43 -9.56
N ARG A 145 -5.34 -0.10 -8.25
CA ARG A 145 -6.19 -0.80 -7.29
C ARG A 145 -7.67 -0.71 -7.66
N LEU A 146 -8.15 0.49 -7.99
CA LEU A 146 -9.54 0.71 -8.40
C LEU A 146 -9.89 -0.03 -9.70
N MET A 147 -8.99 -0.06 -10.66
CA MET A 147 -9.16 -0.82 -11.91
C MET A 147 -9.35 -2.31 -11.62
N LEU A 148 -8.57 -2.89 -10.70
CA LEU A 148 -8.60 -4.33 -10.38
C LEU A 148 -9.78 -4.75 -9.50
N LEU A 149 -10.20 -3.90 -8.56
CA LEU A 149 -11.21 -4.23 -7.54
C LEU A 149 -12.57 -3.58 -7.80
N GLY A 150 -12.60 -2.51 -8.60
CA GLY A 150 -13.76 -1.63 -8.72
C GLY A 150 -13.94 -0.71 -7.52
N SER A 151 -14.95 0.17 -7.59
CA SER A 151 -15.18 1.23 -6.59
C SER A 151 -15.96 0.79 -5.34
N LYS A 152 -16.39 -0.46 -5.27
CA LYS A 152 -17.35 -0.93 -4.26
C LYS A 152 -16.83 -1.02 -2.81
N GLN A 153 -15.51 -0.95 -2.60
CA GLN A 153 -14.90 -1.09 -1.27
C GLN A 153 -13.79 -0.05 -1.08
N ILE A 154 -14.19 1.22 -1.02
CA ILE A 154 -13.25 2.32 -0.74
C ILE A 154 -13.15 2.51 0.77
N ASP A 155 -12.13 1.92 1.39
CA ASP A 155 -11.71 2.32 2.72
C ASP A 155 -10.79 3.55 2.60
N ALA A 156 -11.38 4.73 2.74
CA ALA A 156 -10.68 5.99 2.58
C ALA A 156 -9.51 6.14 3.56
N GLY A 157 -9.60 5.58 4.77
CA GLY A 157 -8.53 5.60 5.76
C GLY A 157 -7.31 4.83 5.28
N ARG A 158 -7.50 3.60 4.79
CA ARG A 158 -6.39 2.78 4.26
C ARG A 158 -5.79 3.34 2.98
N ILE A 159 -6.62 3.96 2.13
CA ILE A 159 -6.12 4.66 0.94
C ILE A 159 -5.22 5.83 1.35
N LEU A 160 -5.64 6.64 2.33
CA LEU A 160 -4.83 7.73 2.85
C LEU A 160 -3.52 7.21 3.47
N GLU A 161 -3.59 6.14 4.25
CA GLU A 161 -2.42 5.48 4.82
C GLU A 161 -1.44 5.02 3.73
N ASN A 162 -1.94 4.40 2.64
CA ASN A 162 -1.13 4.01 1.49
C ASN A 162 -0.44 5.22 0.83
N ILE A 163 -1.15 6.33 0.64
CA ILE A 163 -0.58 7.54 0.04
C ILE A 163 0.49 8.15 0.94
N VAL A 164 0.27 8.18 2.25
CA VAL A 164 1.25 8.66 3.23
C VAL A 164 2.49 7.77 3.22
N TYR A 165 2.33 6.44 3.17
CA TYR A 165 3.44 5.50 3.04
C TYR A 165 4.33 5.81 1.83
N LEU A 166 3.72 5.94 0.64
CA LEU A 166 4.46 6.26 -0.59
C LEU A 166 5.13 7.64 -0.52
N GLU A 167 4.48 8.62 0.10
CA GLU A 167 5.07 9.95 0.28
C GLU A 167 6.28 9.93 1.22
N LEU A 168 6.25 9.12 2.28
CA LEU A 168 7.38 8.94 3.18
C LEU A 168 8.57 8.29 2.46
N LEU A 169 8.33 7.24 1.65
CA LEU A 169 9.36 6.64 0.79
C LEU A 169 9.94 7.67 -0.18
N ARG A 170 9.10 8.47 -0.84
CA ARG A 170 9.52 9.52 -1.76
C ARG A 170 10.42 10.58 -1.09
N ARG A 171 10.22 10.81 0.21
CA ARG A 171 11.08 11.70 1.03
C ARG A 171 12.38 11.06 1.47
N GLY A 172 12.64 9.81 1.09
CA GLY A 172 13.86 9.09 1.43
C GLY A 172 13.89 8.53 2.84
N TYR A 173 12.73 8.23 3.41
CA TYR A 173 12.65 7.49 4.67
C TYR A 173 12.62 5.99 4.45
N ASP A 174 13.27 5.24 5.34
CA ASP A 174 12.94 3.85 5.57
C ASP A 174 11.70 3.79 6.45
N VAL A 175 10.64 3.11 5.99
CA VAL A 175 9.31 3.17 6.62
C VAL A 175 8.90 1.80 7.15
N TYR A 176 8.50 1.78 8.42
CA TYR A 176 8.08 0.58 9.15
C TYR A 176 6.74 0.81 9.81
N VAL A 177 6.02 -0.28 10.12
CA VAL A 177 4.84 -0.23 11.00
C VAL A 177 5.31 -0.34 12.45
N GLY A 178 4.97 0.64 13.26
CA GLY A 178 5.42 0.71 14.65
C GLY A 178 4.58 -0.17 15.58
N LYS A 179 5.24 -0.78 16.57
CA LYS A 179 4.59 -1.40 17.72
C LYS A 179 5.17 -0.83 19.00
N VAL A 180 4.30 -0.33 19.88
CA VAL A 180 4.64 0.12 21.24
C VAL A 180 3.62 -0.51 22.20
N ASP A 181 4.07 -1.38 23.09
CA ASP A 181 3.22 -2.21 23.95
C ASP A 181 2.14 -2.96 23.12
N GLU A 182 0.86 -2.75 23.44
CA GLU A 182 -0.28 -3.27 22.69
C GLU A 182 -0.71 -2.38 21.52
N PHE A 183 -0.18 -1.16 21.41
CA PHE A 183 -0.58 -0.20 20.38
C PHE A 183 0.22 -0.35 19.09
N GLU A 184 -0.43 -0.02 17.99
CA GLU A 184 0.19 0.16 16.68
C GLU A 184 0.40 1.65 16.41
N VAL A 185 1.55 1.98 15.84
CA VAL A 185 1.85 3.28 15.25
C VAL A 185 1.92 3.07 13.75
N ASP A 186 1.13 3.83 12.98
CA ASP A 186 1.00 3.58 11.56
C ASP A 186 2.36 3.57 10.87
N PHE A 187 3.20 4.58 11.15
CA PHE A 187 4.55 4.60 10.58
C PHE A 187 5.63 5.05 11.56
N VAL A 188 6.73 4.31 11.52
CA VAL A 188 8.04 4.68 12.03
C VAL A 188 8.91 4.98 10.81
N ALA A 189 9.22 6.24 10.58
CA ALA A 189 10.00 6.70 9.45
C ALA A 189 11.41 7.09 9.91
N GLN A 190 12.42 6.44 9.36
CA GLN A 190 13.83 6.61 9.74
C GLN A 190 14.65 7.12 8.55
N ASN A 191 15.58 8.01 8.82
CA ASN A 191 16.59 8.46 7.86
C ASN A 191 17.86 8.88 8.59
N GLY A 192 18.85 9.39 7.87
CA GLY A 192 20.12 9.86 8.45
C GLY A 192 20.00 11.00 9.49
N LYS A 193 18.80 11.60 9.63
CA LYS A 193 18.55 12.69 10.60
C LYS A 193 17.83 12.20 11.86
N GLY A 194 17.37 10.95 11.89
CA GLY A 194 16.69 10.36 13.04
C GLY A 194 15.41 9.62 12.70
N THR A 195 14.59 9.40 13.73
CA THR A 195 13.31 8.69 13.66
C THR A 195 12.14 9.65 13.88
N THR A 196 11.10 9.54 13.06
CA THR A 196 9.84 10.28 13.19
C THR A 196 8.68 9.29 13.20
N TYR A 197 7.68 9.55 14.03
CA TYR A 197 6.50 8.71 14.18
C TYR A 197 5.29 9.40 13.56
N PHE A 198 4.47 8.65 12.83
CA PHE A 198 3.28 9.17 12.16
C PHE A 198 2.06 8.32 12.50
N GLN A 199 0.95 9.01 12.75
CA GLN A 199 -0.38 8.43 12.84
C GLN A 199 -1.24 9.07 11.78
N VAL A 200 -2.00 8.28 11.02
CA VAL A 200 -2.76 8.71 9.85
C VAL A 200 -4.25 8.61 10.14
N ALA A 201 -4.96 9.73 10.04
CA ALA A 201 -6.41 9.78 10.24
C ALA A 201 -7.05 10.69 9.20
N LEU A 202 -8.26 10.34 8.75
CA LEU A 202 -9.04 11.16 7.82
C LEU A 202 -9.46 12.49 8.45
N SER A 203 -9.72 12.48 9.75
CA SER A 203 -10.09 13.66 10.51
C SER A 203 -9.81 13.43 12.00
N VAL A 204 -9.35 14.47 12.66
CA VAL A 204 -9.14 14.53 14.12
C VAL A 204 -9.97 15.65 14.77
N ARG A 205 -11.06 16.05 14.09
CA ARG A 205 -11.96 17.12 14.62
C ARG A 205 -12.77 16.65 15.82
N ASP A 206 -13.09 15.38 15.88
CA ASP A 206 -13.75 14.77 17.04
C ASP A 206 -12.70 14.44 18.10
N GLU A 207 -12.95 14.88 19.33
CA GLU A 207 -12.02 14.76 20.45
C GLU A 207 -11.73 13.28 20.80
N LYS A 208 -12.73 12.41 20.75
CA LYS A 208 -12.56 10.96 21.01
C LYS A 208 -11.67 10.32 19.94
N THR A 209 -11.83 10.74 18.70
CA THR A 209 -10.98 10.28 17.59
C THR A 209 -9.55 10.77 17.79
N LEU A 210 -9.36 12.05 18.09
CA LEU A 210 -8.04 12.62 18.40
C LEU A 210 -7.33 11.88 19.55
N GLU A 211 -8.02 11.65 20.66
CA GLU A 211 -7.48 10.91 21.80
C GLU A 211 -7.10 9.46 21.43
N ARG A 212 -7.92 8.79 20.66
CA ARG A 212 -7.64 7.44 20.17
C ARG A 212 -6.36 7.41 19.33
N GLU A 213 -6.23 8.32 18.36
CA GLU A 213 -5.08 8.38 17.44
C GLU A 213 -3.80 8.80 18.19
N LEU A 214 -3.88 9.68 19.16
CA LEU A 214 -2.71 10.11 19.95
C LEU A 214 -2.24 9.07 20.96
N ARG A 215 -3.08 8.10 21.32
CA ARG A 215 -2.76 7.13 22.38
C ARG A 215 -1.47 6.34 22.10
N SER A 216 -1.31 5.86 20.87
CA SER A 216 -0.12 5.13 20.45
C SER A 216 1.14 5.99 20.49
N LEU A 217 1.04 7.24 20.04
CA LEU A 217 2.17 8.18 20.05
C LEU A 217 2.57 8.58 21.48
N ARG A 218 1.60 8.79 22.37
CA ARG A 218 1.86 9.10 23.80
C ARG A 218 2.48 7.94 24.57
N ALA A 219 2.31 6.70 24.10
CA ALA A 219 2.94 5.53 24.69
C ALA A 219 4.43 5.41 24.35
N ILE A 220 4.91 6.16 23.36
CA ILE A 220 6.32 6.26 23.00
C ILE A 220 6.98 7.15 24.08
N LYS A 221 7.82 6.52 24.91
CA LYS A 221 8.69 7.24 25.85
C LYS A 221 10.08 7.22 25.24
N ASP A 222 10.60 8.39 24.95
CA ASP A 222 11.99 8.58 24.52
C ASP A 222 12.95 8.33 25.70
#